data_26e60dcebbcaa040bc0f040e010a4328
#
_entry.id   26e60dcebbcaa040bc0f040e010a4328
#
_cell.length_a   1.000
_cell.length_b   1.000
_cell.length_c   1.000
_cell.angle_alpha   90.00
_cell.angle_beta   90.00
_cell.angle_gamma   90.00
#
_symmetry.space_group_name_H-M   'P 1'
#
loop_
_entity.id
_entity.type
_entity.pdbx_description
1 polymer ?
#
loop_
_entity_poly.entity_id
_entity_poly.type
_entity_poly.pdbx_seq_one_letter_code
_entity_poly.pdbx_strand_id
1 'polypeptide(L)'
;DNIDEVINIIRSSYDDPKEKLMERFKLTDIQAQAILDMRLKTLSGLQREKIEEEYNELMKLIAYLREVLSSEKLVFDIIKEELIKIRDKFGDERKTKIVAAEGEINIEDLIKEEQNVVTLTHFGYIKRMPIDTYRSQKRGGKGITGIATREEDFVKQIFTASTHDTVLFFTNKGKLYRLRGYEIPEAGRTAKGTAIVNLLSLDAGEKVSAVIPIQNFAEGKYLLMATKNGLIKKTALVEYNSARKTGLQGIALKEDDELISVRLTDGEDNVVLVTKNGMSITFDEKDVRPMGRVSQGVIGIRIDEDDAVIGMESVISGGQATLLAITENGFGKRTELDEYRVQNRGGKGVITYKITPKTGCLVGIRIATEEDDVMLITDTGTIIRLKVKDVSVLGRSTQGVTLMRTNDGGKVVSIETLTPDTVSYTHLTLPTK
;
A
#
# COMPACT_ATOMS: atom_id res chain seq x y z
N ASP A 1 6.22 57.98 47.69
CA ASP A 1 5.78 58.68 48.88
C ASP A 1 6.71 58.45 50.08
N ASN A 2 7.52 57.40 50.11
CA ASN A 2 8.37 57.03 51.25
C ASN A 2 9.86 57.35 51.04
N ILE A 3 10.18 58.39 50.26
CA ILE A 3 11.57 58.72 49.86
C ILE A 3 12.45 58.99 51.08
N ASP A 4 11.97 59.73 52.05
CA ASP A 4 12.73 60.08 53.28
C ASP A 4 13.04 58.85 54.13
N GLU A 5 12.08 57.89 54.19
CA GLU A 5 12.27 56.62 54.90
C GLU A 5 13.28 55.72 54.16
N VAL A 6 13.20 55.64 52.85
CA VAL A 6 14.20 54.90 52.01
C VAL A 6 15.61 55.50 52.21
N ILE A 7 15.75 56.83 52.15
CA ILE A 7 17.02 57.52 52.36
C ILE A 7 17.57 57.25 53.78
N ASN A 8 16.68 57.28 54.78
CA ASN A 8 17.08 57.00 56.18
C ASN A 8 17.53 55.55 56.36
N ILE A 9 16.87 54.57 55.76
CA ILE A 9 17.28 53.16 55.78
C ILE A 9 18.62 52.98 55.10
N ILE A 10 18.85 53.59 53.96
CA ILE A 10 20.12 53.50 53.22
C ILE A 10 21.24 54.15 54.05
N ARG A 11 21.07 55.33 54.66
CA ARG A 11 22.03 56.04 55.46
C ARG A 11 22.36 55.39 56.82
N SER A 12 21.36 54.74 57.43
CA SER A 12 21.51 54.11 58.79
C SER A 12 21.95 52.65 58.66
N SER A 13 22.04 52.06 57.46
CA SER A 13 22.49 50.70 57.30
C SER A 13 23.97 50.63 56.98
N TYR A 14 24.74 49.99 57.90
CA TYR A 14 26.16 49.83 57.78
C TYR A 14 26.56 48.65 56.84
N ASP A 15 25.79 47.56 56.82
CA ASP A 15 26.15 46.32 56.14
C ASP A 15 25.18 45.83 55.09
N ASP A 16 23.90 46.12 55.11
CA ASP A 16 22.99 45.60 54.07
C ASP A 16 21.68 46.42 53.87
N PRO A 17 21.80 47.57 53.18
CA PRO A 17 20.62 48.40 52.91
C PRO A 17 19.58 47.71 52.04
N LYS A 18 19.98 46.74 51.23
CA LYS A 18 19.12 45.99 50.29
C LYS A 18 18.13 45.09 51.04
N GLU A 19 18.61 44.27 51.99
CA GLU A 19 17.75 43.38 52.77
C GLU A 19 16.73 44.17 53.59
N LYS A 20 17.18 45.25 54.23
CA LYS A 20 16.28 46.10 55.01
C LYS A 20 15.20 46.77 54.19
N LEU A 21 15.46 47.17 52.93
CA LEU A 21 14.49 47.67 52.00
C LEU A 21 13.50 46.57 51.58
N MET A 22 13.99 45.36 51.34
CA MET A 22 13.13 44.21 51.01
C MET A 22 12.17 43.87 52.13
N GLU A 23 12.69 43.79 53.38
CA GLU A 23 11.83 43.49 54.55
C GLU A 23 10.79 44.59 54.84
N ARG A 24 11.23 45.84 54.82
CA ARG A 24 10.36 46.97 55.19
C ARG A 24 9.25 47.23 54.17
N PHE A 25 9.59 47.14 52.88
CA PHE A 25 8.65 47.48 51.78
C PHE A 25 8.15 46.27 51.02
N LYS A 26 8.50 45.04 51.45
CA LYS A 26 8.15 43.78 50.77
C LYS A 26 8.52 43.76 49.28
N LEU A 27 9.71 44.28 48.98
CA LEU A 27 10.24 44.35 47.62
C LEU A 27 10.95 43.07 47.23
N THR A 28 10.95 42.78 45.95
CA THR A 28 11.81 41.72 45.38
C THR A 28 13.25 42.19 45.34
N ASP A 29 14.18 41.24 45.25
CA ASP A 29 15.62 41.51 45.15
C ASP A 29 15.95 42.50 44.01
N ILE A 30 15.33 42.34 42.85
CA ILE A 30 15.48 43.22 41.69
C ILE A 30 14.93 44.63 41.96
N GLN A 31 13.82 44.76 42.65
CA GLN A 31 13.22 46.04 42.97
C GLN A 31 14.05 46.81 44.01
N ALA A 32 14.56 46.12 45.02
CA ALA A 32 15.44 46.75 46.02
C ALA A 32 16.74 47.23 45.38
N GLN A 33 17.34 46.44 44.53
CA GLN A 33 18.54 46.82 43.80
C GLN A 33 18.30 48.03 42.89
N ALA A 34 17.20 48.07 42.16
CA ALA A 34 16.83 49.23 41.32
C ALA A 34 16.70 50.52 42.11
N ILE A 35 16.19 50.43 43.35
CA ILE A 35 16.10 51.62 44.25
C ILE A 35 17.50 52.09 44.66
N LEU A 36 18.41 51.16 44.98
CA LEU A 36 19.78 51.50 45.38
C LEU A 36 20.59 52.11 44.20
N ASP A 37 20.32 51.68 42.99
CA ASP A 37 20.97 52.17 41.78
C ASP A 37 20.36 53.48 41.26
N MET A 38 19.28 53.98 41.88
CA MET A 38 18.58 55.14 41.42
C MET A 38 19.40 56.40 41.66
N ARG A 39 19.62 57.20 40.61
CA ARG A 39 20.31 58.45 40.69
C ARG A 39 19.46 59.54 41.34
N LEU A 40 20.05 60.44 42.19
CA LEU A 40 19.33 61.54 42.81
C LEU A 40 18.55 62.42 41.83
N LYS A 41 18.99 62.48 40.58
CA LYS A 41 18.28 63.25 39.52
C LYS A 41 16.91 62.59 39.18
N THR A 42 16.74 61.31 39.39
CA THR A 42 15.45 60.59 39.10
C THR A 42 14.39 60.90 40.16
N LEU A 43 14.75 61.49 41.29
CA LEU A 43 13.84 61.92 42.35
C LEU A 43 13.21 63.30 42.08
N SER A 44 13.51 63.94 40.94
CA SER A 44 12.85 65.20 40.58
C SER A 44 11.38 64.96 40.19
N GLY A 45 10.52 65.97 40.51
CA GLY A 45 9.05 65.84 40.27
C GLY A 45 8.67 65.48 38.83
N LEU A 46 9.43 66.01 37.86
CA LEU A 46 9.20 65.71 36.46
C LEU A 46 9.49 64.24 36.07
N GLN A 47 10.40 63.59 36.73
CA GLN A 47 10.70 62.15 36.51
C GLN A 47 9.73 61.25 37.27
N ARG A 48 9.23 61.70 38.37
CA ARG A 48 8.16 61.00 39.11
C ARG A 48 6.87 60.90 38.26
N GLU A 49 6.47 62.03 37.65
CA GLU A 49 5.32 62.03 36.75
C GLU A 49 5.50 61.02 35.59
N LYS A 50 6.67 60.96 34.98
CA LYS A 50 6.98 59.99 33.93
C LYS A 50 6.89 58.54 34.40
N ILE A 51 7.39 58.22 35.56
CA ILE A 51 7.30 56.88 36.16
C ILE A 51 5.85 56.54 36.50
N GLU A 52 5.06 57.50 36.99
CA GLU A 52 3.63 57.30 37.27
C GLU A 52 2.82 57.11 35.96
N GLU A 53 3.16 57.83 34.90
CA GLU A 53 2.57 57.64 33.58
C GLU A 53 2.91 56.23 33.03
N GLU A 54 4.16 55.84 33.02
CA GLU A 54 4.62 54.53 32.59
C GLU A 54 3.96 53.38 33.39
N TYR A 55 3.88 53.56 34.71
CA TYR A 55 3.23 52.58 35.58
C TYR A 55 1.73 52.46 35.23
N ASN A 56 1.06 53.57 35.04
CA ASN A 56 -0.35 53.60 34.68
C ASN A 56 -0.62 52.98 33.28
N GLU A 57 0.28 53.19 32.32
CA GLU A 57 0.22 52.54 30.98
C GLU A 57 0.43 51.04 31.10
N LEU A 58 1.42 50.59 31.85
CA LEU A 58 1.65 49.17 32.11
C LEU A 58 0.48 48.49 32.82
N MET A 59 -0.10 49.15 33.80
CA MET A 59 -1.29 48.63 34.52
C MET A 59 -2.51 48.51 33.60
N LYS A 60 -2.71 49.46 32.69
CA LYS A 60 -3.76 49.39 31.66
C LYS A 60 -3.48 48.21 30.70
N LEU A 61 -2.24 48.06 30.28
CA LEU A 61 -1.85 46.96 29.41
C LEU A 61 -2.04 45.57 30.08
N ILE A 62 -1.66 45.48 31.37
CA ILE A 62 -1.88 44.23 32.16
C ILE A 62 -3.38 43.93 32.27
N ALA A 63 -4.21 44.93 32.57
CA ALA A 63 -5.66 44.74 32.65
C ALA A 63 -6.23 44.26 31.31
N TYR A 64 -5.85 44.89 30.21
CA TYR A 64 -6.25 44.49 28.87
C TYR A 64 -5.81 43.06 28.53
N LEU A 65 -4.54 42.71 28.78
CA LEU A 65 -4.05 41.36 28.50
C LEU A 65 -4.75 40.28 29.35
N ARG A 66 -5.08 40.61 30.61
CA ARG A 66 -5.88 39.71 31.46
C ARG A 66 -7.31 39.53 30.92
N GLU A 67 -7.92 40.59 30.44
CA GLU A 67 -9.23 40.54 29.82
C GLU A 67 -9.18 39.66 28.53
N VAL A 68 -8.16 39.85 27.67
CA VAL A 68 -7.96 39.04 26.47
C VAL A 68 -7.81 37.56 26.85
N LEU A 69 -6.98 37.23 27.86
CA LEU A 69 -6.77 35.86 28.30
C LEU A 69 -8.01 35.21 28.94
N SER A 70 -8.92 36.04 29.47
CA SER A 70 -10.17 35.55 30.07
C SER A 70 -11.32 35.35 29.08
N SER A 71 -11.16 35.84 27.84
CA SER A 71 -12.21 35.84 26.81
C SER A 71 -11.69 35.26 25.49
N GLU A 72 -12.11 34.03 25.21
CA GLU A 72 -11.77 33.36 23.93
C GLU A 72 -12.23 34.19 22.71
N LYS A 73 -13.34 34.90 22.84
CA LYS A 73 -13.86 35.80 21.81
C LYS A 73 -12.86 36.91 21.48
N LEU A 74 -12.28 37.57 22.49
CA LEU A 74 -11.31 38.64 22.28
C LEU A 74 -10.03 38.13 21.59
N VAL A 75 -9.60 36.90 21.93
CA VAL A 75 -8.46 36.26 21.23
C VAL A 75 -8.76 36.05 19.75
N PHE A 76 -9.97 35.55 19.43
CA PHE A 76 -10.37 35.39 18.03
C PHE A 76 -10.52 36.74 17.29
N ASP A 77 -10.99 37.76 17.96
CA ASP A 77 -11.12 39.11 17.38
C ASP A 77 -9.71 39.67 17.02
N ILE A 78 -8.72 39.51 17.90
CA ILE A 78 -7.33 39.90 17.62
C ILE A 78 -6.77 39.13 16.43
N ILE A 79 -6.92 37.80 16.42
CA ILE A 79 -6.46 36.95 15.31
C ILE A 79 -7.10 37.39 13.99
N LYS A 80 -8.40 37.69 14.02
CA LYS A 80 -9.12 38.19 12.85
C LYS A 80 -8.58 39.51 12.34
N GLU A 81 -8.33 40.45 13.23
CA GLU A 81 -7.75 41.77 12.86
C GLU A 81 -6.34 41.61 12.25
N GLU A 82 -5.49 40.76 12.83
CA GLU A 82 -4.17 40.50 12.29
C GLU A 82 -4.23 39.84 10.89
N LEU A 83 -5.12 38.86 10.72
CA LEU A 83 -5.34 38.23 9.42
C LEU A 83 -5.87 39.20 8.37
N ILE A 84 -6.77 40.12 8.76
CA ILE A 84 -7.27 41.16 7.87
C ILE A 84 -6.12 42.09 7.43
N LYS A 85 -5.25 42.52 8.37
CA LYS A 85 -4.07 43.35 8.04
C LYS A 85 -3.14 42.64 7.07
N ILE A 86 -2.91 41.34 7.26
CA ILE A 86 -2.08 40.52 6.33
C ILE A 86 -2.74 40.41 4.97
N ARG A 87 -4.06 40.14 4.92
CA ARG A 87 -4.82 40.09 3.70
C ARG A 87 -4.73 41.41 2.92
N ASP A 88 -4.96 42.52 3.60
CA ASP A 88 -5.01 43.85 2.95
C ASP A 88 -3.60 44.32 2.46
N LYS A 89 -2.53 43.82 3.13
CA LYS A 89 -1.16 44.11 2.74
C LYS A 89 -0.62 43.25 1.60
N PHE A 90 -1.03 41.96 1.59
CA PHE A 90 -0.45 40.93 0.69
C PHE A 90 -1.49 40.29 -0.24
N GLY A 91 -2.77 40.59 -0.05
CA GLY A 91 -3.82 40.07 -0.90
C GLY A 91 -3.73 40.68 -2.32
N ASP A 92 -3.72 39.80 -3.28
CA ASP A 92 -3.84 40.16 -4.70
C ASP A 92 -5.19 39.68 -5.24
N GLU A 93 -5.54 40.19 -6.41
CA GLU A 93 -6.78 39.80 -7.07
C GLU A 93 -6.71 38.33 -7.49
N ARG A 94 -7.84 37.64 -7.41
CA ARG A 94 -7.95 36.26 -7.84
C ARG A 94 -7.59 36.12 -9.31
N LYS A 95 -6.51 35.39 -9.60
CA LYS A 95 -6.06 35.13 -10.97
C LYS A 95 -6.96 34.16 -11.73
N THR A 96 -7.63 33.26 -11.00
CA THR A 96 -8.54 32.25 -11.56
C THR A 96 -9.96 32.83 -11.66
N LYS A 97 -10.53 32.85 -12.84
CA LYS A 97 -11.93 33.22 -13.05
C LYS A 97 -12.85 32.06 -12.69
N ILE A 98 -13.93 32.34 -11.95
CA ILE A 98 -15.01 31.38 -11.75
C ILE A 98 -15.94 31.55 -12.95
N VAL A 99 -16.00 30.52 -13.79
CA VAL A 99 -16.93 30.46 -14.92
C VAL A 99 -17.93 29.32 -14.67
N ALA A 100 -19.13 29.43 -15.26
CA ALA A 100 -20.05 28.30 -15.25
C ALA A 100 -19.38 27.13 -15.99
N ALA A 101 -19.38 25.92 -15.39
CA ALA A 101 -18.82 24.73 -16.01
C ALA A 101 -19.67 24.36 -17.23
N GLU A 102 -19.14 24.50 -18.40
CA GLU A 102 -19.69 23.92 -19.64
C GLU A 102 -19.27 22.45 -19.74
N GLY A 103 -19.79 21.58 -18.84
CA GLY A 103 -19.46 20.15 -18.75
C GLY A 103 -18.19 19.88 -17.94
N GLU A 104 -18.22 18.86 -17.11
CA GLU A 104 -17.02 18.32 -16.46
C GLU A 104 -16.22 17.55 -17.50
N ILE A 105 -15.09 18.09 -17.95
CA ILE A 105 -14.13 17.34 -18.75
C ILE A 105 -13.43 16.39 -17.77
N ASN A 106 -13.77 15.12 -17.81
CA ASN A 106 -13.03 14.08 -17.11
C ASN A 106 -11.63 13.96 -17.71
N ILE A 107 -10.61 13.88 -16.87
CA ILE A 107 -9.22 13.65 -17.32
C ILE A 107 -9.14 12.37 -18.16
N GLU A 108 -10.00 11.38 -17.85
CA GLU A 108 -10.11 10.13 -18.61
C GLU A 108 -10.49 10.35 -20.09
N ASP A 109 -11.35 11.34 -20.39
CA ASP A 109 -11.80 11.65 -21.76
C ASP A 109 -10.65 12.18 -22.64
N LEU A 110 -9.58 12.68 -22.03
CA LEU A 110 -8.37 13.17 -22.71
C LEU A 110 -7.31 12.08 -22.92
N ILE A 111 -7.46 10.93 -22.27
CA ILE A 111 -6.50 9.83 -22.33
C ILE A 111 -7.00 8.80 -23.34
N LYS A 112 -6.15 8.48 -24.31
CA LYS A 112 -6.44 7.45 -25.28
C LYS A 112 -6.61 6.10 -24.59
N GLU A 113 -7.72 5.42 -24.85
CA GLU A 113 -7.90 4.05 -24.42
C GLU A 113 -7.02 3.12 -25.25
N GLU A 114 -6.12 2.39 -24.59
CA GLU A 114 -5.23 1.42 -25.21
C GLU A 114 -4.90 0.29 -24.25
N GLN A 115 -4.69 -0.89 -24.80
CA GLN A 115 -4.27 -2.05 -24.02
C GLN A 115 -2.77 -1.99 -23.74
N ASN A 116 -2.42 -2.22 -22.49
CA ASN A 116 -1.05 -2.19 -22.03
C ASN A 116 -0.67 -3.52 -21.36
N VAL A 117 0.59 -3.88 -21.49
CA VAL A 117 1.21 -4.92 -20.67
C VAL A 117 1.85 -4.22 -19.47
N VAL A 118 1.42 -4.61 -18.29
CA VAL A 118 1.96 -4.12 -17.02
C VAL A 118 2.88 -5.18 -16.43
N THR A 119 4.06 -4.76 -16.01
CA THR A 119 5.07 -5.63 -15.40
C THR A 119 5.36 -5.15 -14.00
N LEU A 120 5.28 -6.05 -13.01
CA LEU A 120 5.64 -5.82 -11.61
C LEU A 120 6.80 -6.74 -11.23
N THR A 121 7.89 -6.18 -10.69
CA THR A 121 9.04 -6.95 -10.22
C THR A 121 8.93 -7.35 -8.75
N HIS A 122 9.79 -8.27 -8.30
CA HIS A 122 9.84 -8.72 -6.90
C HIS A 122 10.17 -7.58 -5.92
N PHE A 123 11.05 -6.67 -6.31
CA PHE A 123 11.38 -5.48 -5.50
C PHE A 123 10.38 -4.33 -5.64
N GLY A 124 9.28 -4.56 -6.38
CA GLY A 124 8.21 -3.61 -6.49
C GLY A 124 8.42 -2.49 -7.51
N TYR A 125 9.20 -2.73 -8.56
CA TYR A 125 9.22 -1.84 -9.72
C TYR A 125 8.07 -2.18 -10.65
N ILE A 126 7.33 -1.14 -11.07
CA ILE A 126 6.17 -1.29 -11.96
C ILE A 126 6.33 -0.39 -13.18
N LYS A 127 5.87 -0.90 -14.32
CA LYS A 127 5.75 -0.13 -15.57
C LYS A 127 4.62 -0.66 -16.42
N ARG A 128 4.12 0.18 -17.30
CA ARG A 128 3.24 -0.24 -18.41
C ARG A 128 3.92 0.00 -19.75
N MET A 129 3.52 -0.78 -20.74
CA MET A 129 3.93 -0.60 -22.13
C MET A 129 2.75 -0.92 -23.03
N PRO A 130 2.54 -0.19 -24.13
CA PRO A 130 1.56 -0.56 -25.13
C PRO A 130 1.80 -1.99 -25.64
N ILE A 131 0.73 -2.77 -25.78
CA ILE A 131 0.82 -4.18 -26.20
C ILE A 131 1.52 -4.34 -27.54
N ASP A 132 1.39 -3.35 -28.44
CA ASP A 132 2.01 -3.34 -29.77
C ASP A 132 3.54 -3.31 -29.73
N THR A 133 4.12 -2.95 -28.59
CA THR A 133 5.58 -2.96 -28.38
C THR A 133 6.15 -4.39 -28.35
N TYR A 134 5.31 -5.39 -28.01
CA TYR A 134 5.66 -6.80 -28.04
C TYR A 134 5.28 -7.43 -29.37
N ARG A 135 6.14 -7.33 -30.37
CA ARG A 135 5.94 -8.01 -31.65
C ARG A 135 5.98 -9.54 -31.47
N SER A 136 4.97 -10.23 -32.02
CA SER A 136 4.94 -11.68 -32.02
C SER A 136 6.15 -12.22 -32.77
N GLN A 137 6.86 -13.19 -32.21
CA GLN A 137 7.97 -13.90 -32.88
C GLN A 137 7.49 -15.27 -33.37
N LYS A 138 7.97 -15.68 -34.52
CA LYS A 138 7.73 -17.04 -35.03
C LYS A 138 8.42 -18.07 -34.14
N ARG A 139 7.95 -19.33 -34.18
CA ARG A 139 8.57 -20.47 -33.48
C ARG A 139 10.10 -20.51 -33.77
N GLY A 140 10.90 -20.61 -32.71
CA GLY A 140 12.38 -20.60 -32.82
C GLY A 140 13.03 -19.23 -32.73
N GLY A 141 12.25 -18.16 -32.50
CA GLY A 141 12.80 -16.82 -32.22
C GLY A 141 13.56 -16.78 -30.88
N LYS A 142 14.65 -16.02 -30.82
CA LYS A 142 15.31 -15.68 -29.55
C LYS A 142 14.39 -14.76 -28.78
N GLY A 143 13.99 -15.12 -27.56
CA GLY A 143 13.15 -14.29 -26.70
C GLY A 143 13.69 -12.86 -26.57
N ILE A 144 12.81 -11.92 -26.23
CA ILE A 144 13.17 -10.51 -26.08
C ILE A 144 13.29 -10.21 -24.59
N THR A 145 14.37 -9.54 -24.17
CA THR A 145 14.50 -9.03 -22.80
C THR A 145 13.39 -8.03 -22.51
N GLY A 146 12.47 -8.37 -21.61
CA GLY A 146 11.30 -7.55 -21.27
C GLY A 146 11.57 -6.44 -20.27
N ILE A 147 12.61 -6.59 -19.44
CA ILE A 147 13.00 -5.61 -18.42
C ILE A 147 14.48 -5.81 -18.08
N ALA A 148 15.23 -4.72 -17.87
CA ALA A 148 16.52 -4.78 -17.22
C ALA A 148 16.32 -4.77 -15.71
N THR A 149 16.55 -5.89 -15.05
CA THR A 149 16.50 -6.01 -13.59
C THR A 149 17.88 -5.75 -12.98
N ARG A 150 17.94 -5.45 -11.68
CA ARG A 150 19.19 -5.56 -10.91
C ARG A 150 19.54 -7.04 -10.73
N GLU A 151 20.77 -7.36 -10.35
CA GLU A 151 21.28 -8.73 -10.24
C GLU A 151 20.40 -9.67 -9.39
N GLU A 152 19.55 -9.16 -8.50
CA GLU A 152 18.68 -9.93 -7.61
C GLU A 152 17.18 -9.68 -7.82
N ASP A 153 16.78 -8.83 -8.80
CA ASP A 153 15.36 -8.51 -9.05
C ASP A 153 14.84 -9.32 -10.25
N PHE A 154 13.60 -9.77 -10.19
CA PHE A 154 12.95 -10.53 -11.24
C PHE A 154 11.49 -10.11 -11.41
N VAL A 155 10.92 -10.42 -12.56
CA VAL A 155 9.50 -10.16 -12.83
C VAL A 155 8.65 -11.07 -11.95
N LYS A 156 7.88 -10.48 -11.06
CA LYS A 156 6.97 -11.21 -10.17
C LYS A 156 5.61 -11.46 -10.83
N GLN A 157 5.10 -10.48 -11.57
CA GLN A 157 3.78 -10.55 -12.20
C GLN A 157 3.75 -9.75 -13.50
N ILE A 158 3.10 -10.32 -14.52
CA ILE A 158 2.78 -9.66 -15.79
C ILE A 158 1.28 -9.80 -15.99
N PHE A 159 0.61 -8.71 -16.36
CA PHE A 159 -0.82 -8.71 -16.67
C PHE A 159 -1.14 -7.65 -17.72
N THR A 160 -2.28 -7.80 -18.37
CA THR A 160 -2.80 -6.80 -19.32
C THR A 160 -3.86 -5.95 -18.65
N ALA A 161 -3.88 -4.67 -18.97
CA ALA A 161 -4.89 -3.74 -18.51
C ALA A 161 -5.06 -2.61 -19.54
N SER A 162 -6.29 -2.13 -19.73
CA SER A 162 -6.55 -0.88 -20.45
C SER A 162 -6.03 0.32 -19.64
N THR A 163 -5.68 1.40 -20.32
CA THR A 163 -5.41 2.70 -19.68
C THR A 163 -6.55 3.14 -18.77
N HIS A 164 -7.79 2.81 -19.11
CA HIS A 164 -8.99 3.17 -18.35
C HIS A 164 -9.39 2.15 -17.28
N ASP A 165 -8.78 0.97 -17.26
CA ASP A 165 -9.05 -0.02 -16.22
C ASP A 165 -8.64 0.50 -14.82
N THR A 166 -9.37 0.04 -13.83
CA THR A 166 -8.98 0.18 -12.43
C THR A 166 -8.08 -0.99 -12.04
N VAL A 167 -6.90 -0.70 -11.56
CA VAL A 167 -5.95 -1.71 -11.08
C VAL A 167 -5.95 -1.72 -9.55
N LEU A 168 -6.33 -2.85 -8.97
CA LEU A 168 -6.39 -3.09 -7.53
C LEU A 168 -5.11 -3.81 -7.09
N PHE A 169 -4.40 -3.22 -6.13
CA PHE A 169 -3.17 -3.76 -5.54
C PHE A 169 -3.44 -4.23 -4.12
N PHE A 170 -3.33 -5.52 -3.89
CA PHE A 170 -3.46 -6.12 -2.57
C PHE A 170 -2.10 -6.37 -1.97
N THR A 171 -1.96 -6.13 -0.68
CA THR A 171 -0.70 -6.29 0.04
C THR A 171 -0.74 -7.44 1.02
N ASN A 172 0.42 -7.94 1.41
CA ASN A 172 0.57 -8.98 2.43
C ASN A 172 -0.07 -8.60 3.78
N LYS A 173 -0.21 -7.31 4.07
CA LYS A 173 -0.89 -6.79 5.28
C LYS A 173 -2.41 -6.68 5.13
N GLY A 174 -2.98 -7.19 4.04
CA GLY A 174 -4.43 -7.18 3.81
C GLY A 174 -5.00 -5.82 3.44
N LYS A 175 -4.18 -4.85 3.04
CA LYS A 175 -4.63 -3.58 2.50
C LYS A 175 -4.81 -3.66 0.98
N LEU A 176 -5.69 -2.81 0.49
CA LEU A 176 -5.99 -2.61 -0.93
C LEU A 176 -5.71 -1.17 -1.32
N TYR A 177 -5.00 -0.99 -2.40
CA TYR A 177 -4.74 0.29 -3.05
C TYR A 177 -5.30 0.27 -4.47
N ARG A 178 -5.64 1.42 -5.01
CA ARG A 178 -6.21 1.58 -6.34
C ARG A 178 -5.45 2.60 -7.15
N LEU A 179 -5.16 2.25 -8.41
CA LEU A 179 -4.71 3.16 -9.46
C LEU A 179 -5.57 2.95 -10.71
N ARG A 180 -5.62 3.98 -11.56
CA ARG A 180 -6.07 3.80 -12.95
C ARG A 180 -4.90 3.29 -13.80
N GLY A 181 -5.19 2.53 -14.85
CA GLY A 181 -4.16 2.02 -15.75
C GLY A 181 -3.23 3.10 -16.28
N TYR A 182 -3.77 4.27 -16.64
CA TYR A 182 -2.98 5.42 -17.11
C TYR A 182 -2.07 6.05 -16.05
N GLU A 183 -2.35 5.86 -14.76
CA GLU A 183 -1.51 6.35 -13.67
C GLU A 183 -0.24 5.51 -13.46
N ILE A 184 -0.20 4.29 -14.02
CA ILE A 184 1.01 3.48 -14.02
C ILE A 184 1.96 4.07 -15.06
N PRO A 185 3.19 4.46 -14.69
CA PRO A 185 4.12 5.11 -15.60
C PRO A 185 4.46 4.24 -16.81
N GLU A 186 4.42 4.86 -17.99
CA GLU A 186 4.90 4.24 -19.21
C GLU A 186 6.43 4.25 -19.24
N ALA A 187 7.01 3.13 -19.65
CA ALA A 187 8.44 3.01 -19.74
C ALA A 187 8.85 2.05 -20.87
N GLY A 188 9.98 2.32 -21.48
CA GLY A 188 10.51 1.49 -22.56
C GLY A 188 10.81 0.06 -22.12
N ARG A 189 10.97 -0.84 -23.10
CA ARG A 189 11.15 -2.29 -22.87
C ARG A 189 12.28 -2.62 -21.89
N THR A 190 13.44 -2.00 -22.04
CA THR A 190 14.61 -2.24 -21.19
C THR A 190 14.64 -1.41 -19.91
N ALA A 191 13.72 -0.45 -19.76
CA ALA A 191 13.66 0.39 -18.57
C ALA A 191 13.20 -0.41 -17.35
N LYS A 192 13.70 -0.01 -16.19
CA LYS A 192 13.43 -0.65 -14.90
C LYS A 192 12.00 -0.40 -14.38
N GLY A 193 11.39 0.70 -14.81
CA GLY A 193 10.11 1.17 -14.27
C GLY A 193 10.27 2.03 -13.03
N THR A 194 9.14 2.32 -12.38
CA THR A 194 9.04 3.18 -11.19
C THR A 194 8.78 2.32 -9.95
N ALA A 195 9.40 2.65 -8.83
CA ALA A 195 9.12 1.96 -7.58
C ALA A 195 7.67 2.20 -7.15
N ILE A 196 6.94 1.14 -6.86
CA ILE A 196 5.50 1.19 -6.53
C ILE A 196 5.22 2.03 -5.27
N VAL A 197 6.18 2.12 -4.36
CA VAL A 197 6.10 2.98 -3.16
C VAL A 197 6.00 4.47 -3.49
N ASN A 198 6.38 4.88 -4.71
CA ASN A 198 6.21 6.25 -5.19
C ASN A 198 4.80 6.50 -5.75
N LEU A 199 4.04 5.46 -6.03
CA LEU A 199 2.67 5.53 -6.58
C LEU A 199 1.62 5.26 -5.51
N LEU A 200 1.93 4.40 -4.54
CA LEU A 200 1.05 3.95 -3.47
C LEU A 200 1.67 4.27 -2.10
N SER A 201 0.85 4.72 -1.17
CA SER A 201 1.29 5.03 0.21
C SER A 201 1.44 3.72 1.02
N LEU A 202 2.43 2.90 0.68
CA LEU A 202 2.71 1.65 1.36
C LEU A 202 3.38 1.88 2.72
N ASP A 203 3.00 1.10 3.72
CA ASP A 203 3.65 1.10 5.03
C ASP A 203 4.99 0.35 5.00
N ALA A 204 5.82 0.57 6.02
CA ALA A 204 7.09 -0.15 6.17
C ALA A 204 6.85 -1.68 6.22
N GLY A 205 7.58 -2.43 5.40
CA GLY A 205 7.47 -3.88 5.28
C GLY A 205 6.23 -4.38 4.53
N GLU A 206 5.41 -3.49 3.98
CA GLU A 206 4.26 -3.83 3.15
C GLU A 206 4.70 -4.15 1.73
N LYS A 207 4.23 -5.29 1.19
CA LYS A 207 4.56 -5.76 -0.16
C LYS A 207 3.29 -6.13 -0.92
N VAL A 208 3.26 -5.83 -2.22
CA VAL A 208 2.15 -6.24 -3.07
C VAL A 208 2.15 -7.76 -3.22
N SER A 209 1.02 -8.40 -2.86
CA SER A 209 0.80 -9.84 -2.95
C SER A 209 0.04 -10.24 -4.20
N ALA A 210 -0.95 -9.44 -4.61
CA ALA A 210 -1.75 -9.70 -5.80
C ALA A 210 -2.15 -8.38 -6.48
N VAL A 211 -2.33 -8.43 -7.81
CA VAL A 211 -2.83 -7.32 -8.61
C VAL A 211 -4.00 -7.81 -9.46
N ILE A 212 -5.11 -7.11 -9.40
CA ILE A 212 -6.34 -7.45 -10.11
C ILE A 212 -6.79 -6.25 -10.96
N PRO A 213 -6.65 -6.29 -12.28
CA PRO A 213 -7.25 -5.30 -13.15
C PRO A 213 -8.76 -5.55 -13.25
N ILE A 214 -9.56 -4.50 -13.20
CA ILE A 214 -11.01 -4.54 -13.37
C ILE A 214 -11.46 -3.37 -14.24
N GLN A 215 -12.45 -3.60 -15.08
CA GLN A 215 -13.05 -2.52 -15.87
C GLN A 215 -13.97 -1.65 -15.01
N ASN A 216 -14.79 -2.29 -14.20
CA ASN A 216 -15.73 -1.62 -13.32
C ASN A 216 -16.00 -2.45 -12.05
N PHE A 217 -16.66 -1.84 -11.08
CA PHE A 217 -17.12 -2.51 -9.87
C PHE A 217 -18.52 -3.13 -10.10
N ALA A 218 -18.57 -4.17 -10.92
CA ALA A 218 -19.83 -4.83 -11.27
C ALA A 218 -20.43 -5.58 -10.07
N GLU A 219 -21.76 -5.54 -9.99
CA GLU A 219 -22.53 -6.42 -9.09
C GLU A 219 -22.41 -7.89 -9.55
N GLY A 220 -22.51 -8.82 -8.60
CA GLY A 220 -22.37 -10.25 -8.87
C GLY A 220 -20.92 -10.72 -9.05
N LYS A 221 -19.94 -9.85 -8.92
CA LYS A 221 -18.51 -10.21 -8.85
C LYS A 221 -18.01 -10.14 -7.42
N TYR A 222 -17.09 -11.04 -7.10
CA TYR A 222 -16.53 -11.19 -5.76
C TYR A 222 -15.00 -11.24 -5.82
N LEU A 223 -14.38 -10.83 -4.72
CA LEU A 223 -12.97 -11.07 -4.47
C LEU A 223 -12.84 -12.18 -3.43
N LEU A 224 -12.23 -13.29 -3.85
CA LEU A 224 -11.77 -14.34 -2.96
C LEU A 224 -10.36 -14.01 -2.49
N MET A 225 -10.12 -14.12 -1.20
CA MET A 225 -8.84 -13.83 -0.55
C MET A 225 -8.44 -15.01 0.30
N ALA A 226 -7.20 -15.47 0.15
CA ALA A 226 -6.63 -16.54 0.97
C ALA A 226 -5.44 -16.04 1.78
N THR A 227 -5.37 -16.46 3.04
CA THR A 227 -4.26 -16.12 3.93
C THR A 227 -3.30 -17.30 4.10
N LYS A 228 -2.08 -17.00 4.51
CA LYS A 228 -1.01 -17.95 4.79
C LYS A 228 -1.44 -19.02 5.79
N ASN A 229 -2.23 -18.65 6.79
CA ASN A 229 -2.72 -19.54 7.86
C ASN A 229 -4.01 -20.28 7.49
N GLY A 230 -4.41 -20.29 6.21
CA GLY A 230 -5.50 -21.10 5.70
C GLY A 230 -6.89 -20.52 5.87
N LEU A 231 -7.02 -19.23 6.17
CA LEU A 231 -8.30 -18.55 6.13
C LEU A 231 -8.67 -18.19 4.69
N ILE A 232 -9.96 -18.21 4.41
CA ILE A 232 -10.54 -17.74 3.15
C ILE A 232 -11.66 -16.75 3.40
N LYS A 233 -11.77 -15.75 2.53
CA LYS A 233 -12.78 -14.72 2.60
C LYS A 233 -13.33 -14.43 1.22
N LYS A 234 -14.65 -14.26 1.13
CA LYS A 234 -15.35 -13.76 -0.05
C LYS A 234 -15.99 -12.41 0.26
N THR A 235 -15.76 -11.42 -0.57
CA THR A 235 -16.33 -10.07 -0.42
C THR A 235 -16.82 -9.58 -1.77
N ALA A 236 -18.01 -8.98 -1.82
CA ALA A 236 -18.52 -8.40 -3.05
C ALA A 236 -17.58 -7.29 -3.58
N LEU A 237 -17.30 -7.29 -4.88
CA LEU A 237 -16.38 -6.34 -5.51
C LEU A 237 -16.79 -4.88 -5.27
N VAL A 238 -18.10 -4.60 -5.26
CA VAL A 238 -18.66 -3.26 -5.01
C VAL A 238 -18.26 -2.65 -3.67
N GLU A 239 -17.98 -3.46 -2.65
CA GLU A 239 -17.50 -3.02 -1.35
C GLU A 239 -16.16 -2.27 -1.41
N TYR A 240 -15.41 -2.46 -2.48
CA TYR A 240 -14.08 -1.88 -2.69
C TYR A 240 -14.08 -0.64 -3.61
N ASN A 241 -15.23 -0.17 -4.05
CA ASN A 241 -15.34 1.02 -4.90
C ASN A 241 -14.77 2.29 -4.26
N SER A 242 -14.73 2.35 -2.92
CA SER A 242 -14.13 3.45 -2.16
C SER A 242 -12.59 3.37 -1.99
N ALA A 243 -11.93 2.37 -2.59
CA ALA A 243 -10.48 2.22 -2.52
C ALA A 243 -9.75 3.45 -3.09
N ARG A 244 -8.64 3.84 -2.47
CA ARG A 244 -7.84 5.02 -2.81
C ARG A 244 -6.35 4.69 -2.82
N LYS A 245 -5.50 5.64 -3.25
CA LYS A 245 -4.04 5.53 -3.18
C LYS A 245 -3.48 5.47 -1.75
N THR A 246 -4.25 5.97 -0.77
CA THR A 246 -3.89 5.94 0.67
C THR A 246 -4.14 4.60 1.34
N GLY A 247 -4.74 3.66 0.61
CA GLY A 247 -5.04 2.32 1.11
C GLY A 247 -6.41 2.21 1.80
N LEU A 248 -6.95 1.01 1.70
CA LEU A 248 -8.22 0.60 2.31
C LEU A 248 -8.03 -0.79 2.90
N GLN A 249 -8.55 -1.05 4.10
CA GLN A 249 -8.50 -2.40 4.65
C GLN A 249 -9.36 -3.36 3.80
N GLY A 250 -8.72 -4.36 3.22
CA GLY A 250 -9.36 -5.37 2.39
C GLY A 250 -9.76 -6.62 3.18
N ILE A 251 -8.96 -7.01 4.15
CA ILE A 251 -9.17 -8.14 5.06
C ILE A 251 -8.53 -7.83 6.40
N ALA A 252 -9.15 -8.19 7.51
CA ALA A 252 -8.51 -8.15 8.82
C ALA A 252 -7.67 -9.43 9.00
N LEU A 253 -6.38 -9.28 9.15
CA LEU A 253 -5.44 -10.38 9.39
C LEU A 253 -5.22 -10.56 10.89
N LYS A 254 -4.96 -11.80 11.30
CA LYS A 254 -4.45 -12.11 12.64
C LYS A 254 -2.97 -11.74 12.72
N GLU A 255 -2.45 -11.66 13.94
CA GLU A 255 -1.02 -11.53 14.19
C GLU A 255 -0.29 -12.72 13.52
N ASP A 256 0.80 -12.44 12.83
CA ASP A 256 1.60 -13.40 12.06
C ASP A 256 0.91 -14.05 10.83
N ASP A 257 -0.26 -13.57 10.41
CA ASP A 257 -0.88 -14.01 9.16
C ASP A 257 -0.65 -13.01 8.02
N GLU A 258 -0.62 -13.50 6.80
CA GLU A 258 -0.39 -12.70 5.60
C GLU A 258 -1.42 -13.04 4.52
N LEU A 259 -1.86 -12.02 3.78
CA LEU A 259 -2.64 -12.23 2.56
C LEU A 259 -1.73 -12.72 1.44
N ILE A 260 -1.98 -13.94 0.94
CA ILE A 260 -1.11 -14.57 -0.07
C ILE A 260 -1.69 -14.56 -1.47
N SER A 261 -2.99 -14.64 -1.61
CA SER A 261 -3.64 -14.72 -2.92
C SER A 261 -4.99 -14.02 -2.92
N VAL A 262 -5.31 -13.41 -4.06
CA VAL A 262 -6.63 -12.82 -4.34
C VAL A 262 -7.05 -13.25 -5.74
N ARG A 263 -8.33 -13.60 -5.91
CA ARG A 263 -8.94 -13.94 -7.21
C ARG A 263 -10.26 -13.21 -7.37
N LEU A 264 -10.52 -12.76 -8.59
CA LEU A 264 -11.83 -12.24 -9.00
C LEU A 264 -12.68 -13.42 -9.49
N THR A 265 -13.88 -13.56 -8.95
CA THR A 265 -14.81 -14.65 -9.28
C THR A 265 -16.24 -14.13 -9.49
N ASP A 266 -17.10 -14.97 -10.01
CA ASP A 266 -18.55 -14.71 -10.16
C ASP A 266 -19.42 -15.44 -9.13
N GLY A 267 -18.80 -16.20 -8.22
CA GLY A 267 -19.50 -16.91 -7.15
C GLY A 267 -19.88 -18.35 -7.46
N GLU A 268 -19.51 -18.87 -8.66
CA GLU A 268 -19.90 -20.19 -9.13
C GLU A 268 -18.72 -21.17 -9.27
N ASP A 269 -17.51 -20.74 -8.97
CA ASP A 269 -16.29 -21.53 -9.15
C ASP A 269 -16.05 -22.55 -8.02
N ASN A 270 -15.21 -23.55 -8.32
CA ASN A 270 -14.56 -24.34 -7.28
C ASN A 270 -13.25 -23.66 -6.86
N VAL A 271 -12.96 -23.69 -5.58
CA VAL A 271 -11.74 -23.12 -4.98
C VAL A 271 -10.79 -24.23 -4.60
N VAL A 272 -9.53 -24.10 -5.04
CA VAL A 272 -8.44 -25.00 -4.65
C VAL A 272 -7.44 -24.23 -3.81
N LEU A 273 -7.23 -24.65 -2.58
CA LEU A 273 -6.14 -24.19 -1.70
C LEU A 273 -5.06 -25.26 -1.63
N VAL A 274 -3.79 -24.83 -1.74
CA VAL A 274 -2.64 -25.74 -1.65
C VAL A 274 -1.65 -25.24 -0.63
N THR A 275 -1.05 -26.18 0.13
CA THR A 275 -0.09 -25.87 1.17
C THR A 275 1.35 -26.19 0.74
N LYS A 276 2.30 -25.59 1.41
CA LYS A 276 3.75 -25.76 1.25
C LYS A 276 4.17 -27.23 1.36
N ASN A 277 3.53 -27.99 2.29
CA ASN A 277 3.85 -29.39 2.54
C ASN A 277 3.05 -30.35 1.64
N GLY A 278 2.39 -29.85 0.61
CA GLY A 278 1.79 -30.68 -0.44
C GLY A 278 0.37 -31.16 -0.15
N MET A 279 -0.35 -30.53 0.76
CA MET A 279 -1.78 -30.78 0.98
C MET A 279 -2.61 -29.86 0.09
N SER A 280 -3.81 -30.29 -0.30
CA SER A 280 -4.78 -29.46 -1.03
C SER A 280 -6.20 -29.76 -0.58
N ILE A 281 -7.04 -28.74 -0.66
CA ILE A 281 -8.50 -28.88 -0.48
C ILE A 281 -9.21 -28.19 -1.63
N THR A 282 -10.23 -28.86 -2.15
CA THR A 282 -11.12 -28.29 -3.17
C THR A 282 -12.53 -28.23 -2.61
N PHE A 283 -13.18 -27.09 -2.69
CA PHE A 283 -14.55 -26.88 -2.22
C PHE A 283 -15.29 -25.89 -3.11
N ASP A 284 -16.63 -25.93 -3.07
CA ASP A 284 -17.48 -25.00 -3.79
C ASP A 284 -17.33 -23.57 -3.20
N GLU A 285 -17.17 -22.59 -4.03
CA GLU A 285 -17.11 -21.18 -3.60
C GLU A 285 -18.36 -20.76 -2.82
N LYS A 286 -19.50 -21.39 -3.06
CA LYS A 286 -20.76 -21.14 -2.34
C LYS A 286 -20.67 -21.47 -0.86
N ASP A 287 -19.76 -22.36 -0.47
CA ASP A 287 -19.49 -22.66 0.94
C ASP A 287 -18.87 -21.48 1.70
N VAL A 288 -18.35 -20.47 0.98
CA VAL A 288 -17.83 -19.23 1.53
C VAL A 288 -18.87 -18.14 1.36
N ARG A 289 -19.63 -17.85 2.42
CA ARG A 289 -20.59 -16.76 2.39
C ARG A 289 -19.90 -15.41 2.13
N PRO A 290 -20.49 -14.49 1.36
CA PRO A 290 -20.02 -13.13 1.23
C PRO A 290 -20.00 -12.43 2.60
N MET A 291 -18.96 -11.65 2.88
CA MET A 291 -18.79 -10.93 4.14
C MET A 291 -18.11 -9.59 3.92
N GLY A 292 -18.32 -8.66 4.85
CA GLY A 292 -17.82 -7.29 4.75
C GLY A 292 -16.29 -7.19 4.78
N ARG A 293 -15.75 -6.09 4.29
CA ARG A 293 -14.31 -5.84 4.09
C ARG A 293 -13.43 -6.10 5.30
N VAL A 294 -13.85 -5.67 6.48
CA VAL A 294 -13.05 -5.74 7.71
C VAL A 294 -13.15 -7.09 8.45
N SER A 295 -13.78 -8.10 7.86
CA SER A 295 -13.84 -9.44 8.44
C SER A 295 -12.54 -10.20 8.21
N GLN A 296 -12.24 -11.18 9.07
CA GLN A 296 -11.06 -12.04 8.99
C GLN A 296 -11.23 -13.20 7.99
N GLY A 297 -12.47 -13.54 7.64
CA GLY A 297 -12.76 -14.74 6.87
C GLY A 297 -13.10 -15.94 7.71
N VAL A 298 -13.10 -17.09 7.08
CA VAL A 298 -13.43 -18.40 7.66
C VAL A 298 -12.33 -19.41 7.34
N ILE A 299 -12.29 -20.54 8.05
CA ILE A 299 -11.28 -21.57 7.78
C ILE A 299 -11.56 -22.19 6.40
N GLY A 300 -10.61 -22.06 5.48
CA GLY A 300 -10.60 -22.71 4.17
C GLY A 300 -9.99 -24.10 4.25
N ILE A 301 -8.79 -24.19 4.81
CA ILE A 301 -8.05 -25.43 5.06
C ILE A 301 -7.46 -25.40 6.47
N ARG A 302 -7.40 -26.56 7.14
CA ARG A 302 -6.65 -26.71 8.40
C ARG A 302 -5.25 -27.17 8.06
N ILE A 303 -4.28 -26.38 8.48
CA ILE A 303 -2.86 -26.63 8.29
C ILE A 303 -2.22 -27.10 9.61
N ASP A 304 -1.14 -27.87 9.52
CA ASP A 304 -0.29 -28.23 10.66
C ASP A 304 0.67 -27.06 11.01
N GLU A 305 1.30 -27.05 12.19
CA GLU A 305 2.08 -25.90 12.72
C GLU A 305 3.20 -25.42 11.79
N ASP A 306 3.86 -26.34 11.08
CA ASP A 306 4.98 -26.03 10.18
C ASP A 306 4.55 -25.85 8.71
N ASP A 307 3.25 -25.83 8.43
CA ASP A 307 2.72 -25.69 7.07
C ASP A 307 2.16 -24.28 6.83
N ALA A 308 1.98 -23.95 5.59
CA ALA A 308 1.42 -22.67 5.16
C ALA A 308 0.71 -22.84 3.82
N VAL A 309 -0.38 -22.13 3.62
CA VAL A 309 -0.98 -22.02 2.29
C VAL A 309 -0.06 -21.19 1.38
N ILE A 310 0.24 -21.71 0.19
CA ILE A 310 1.12 -21.08 -0.80
C ILE A 310 0.37 -20.54 -2.00
N GLY A 311 -0.86 -20.98 -2.22
CA GLY A 311 -1.64 -20.55 -3.38
C GLY A 311 -3.11 -20.91 -3.28
N MET A 312 -3.89 -20.12 -3.98
CA MET A 312 -5.32 -20.32 -4.20
C MET A 312 -5.61 -20.14 -5.67
N GLU A 313 -6.35 -21.07 -6.25
CA GLU A 313 -6.85 -20.93 -7.62
C GLU A 313 -8.37 -21.15 -7.64
N SER A 314 -9.05 -20.45 -8.56
CA SER A 314 -10.45 -20.72 -8.89
C SER A 314 -10.51 -21.60 -10.14
N VAL A 315 -11.40 -22.57 -10.13
CA VAL A 315 -11.54 -23.57 -11.17
C VAL A 315 -12.97 -23.55 -11.68
N ILE A 316 -13.12 -23.28 -12.96
CA ILE A 316 -14.42 -23.42 -13.64
C ILE A 316 -14.68 -24.91 -13.87
N SER A 317 -15.80 -25.42 -13.36
CA SER A 317 -16.18 -26.82 -13.50
C SER A 317 -16.33 -27.23 -14.98
N GLY A 318 -15.70 -28.35 -15.37
CA GLY A 318 -15.82 -28.91 -16.72
C GLY A 318 -14.80 -28.43 -17.75
N GLY A 319 -13.76 -27.67 -17.34
CA GLY A 319 -12.66 -27.25 -18.22
C GLY A 319 -11.59 -28.34 -18.41
N GLN A 320 -10.86 -28.31 -19.55
CA GLN A 320 -9.71 -29.20 -19.84
C GLN A 320 -8.41 -28.69 -19.18
N ALA A 321 -8.49 -27.99 -18.11
CA ALA A 321 -7.33 -27.45 -17.40
C ALA A 321 -6.79 -28.45 -16.36
N THR A 322 -5.51 -28.35 -16.06
CA THR A 322 -4.82 -29.16 -15.05
C THR A 322 -4.24 -28.28 -13.94
N LEU A 323 -4.09 -28.83 -12.75
CA LEU A 323 -3.36 -28.17 -11.67
C LEU A 323 -1.85 -28.43 -11.85
N LEU A 324 -1.12 -27.38 -12.23
CA LEU A 324 0.33 -27.36 -12.28
C LEU A 324 0.87 -27.04 -10.88
N ALA A 325 1.77 -27.86 -10.36
CA ALA A 325 2.40 -27.70 -9.06
C ALA A 325 3.92 -27.76 -9.19
N ILE A 326 4.62 -26.80 -8.58
CA ILE A 326 6.08 -26.63 -8.69
C ILE A 326 6.70 -26.55 -7.30
N THR A 327 7.87 -27.18 -7.13
CA THR A 327 8.64 -27.18 -5.89
C THR A 327 9.87 -26.28 -5.96
N GLU A 328 10.41 -25.92 -4.81
CA GLU A 328 11.60 -25.06 -4.68
C GLU A 328 12.84 -25.61 -5.39
N ASN A 329 12.99 -26.92 -5.50
CA ASN A 329 14.13 -27.54 -6.18
C ASN A 329 13.88 -27.82 -7.67
N GLY A 330 12.86 -27.15 -8.27
CA GLY A 330 12.59 -27.19 -9.71
C GLY A 330 11.92 -28.47 -10.20
N PHE A 331 11.30 -29.25 -9.33
CA PHE A 331 10.42 -30.35 -9.71
C PHE A 331 9.00 -29.85 -9.90
N GLY A 332 8.27 -30.48 -10.79
CA GLY A 332 6.87 -30.13 -11.03
C GLY A 332 6.10 -31.21 -11.74
N LYS A 333 4.80 -31.04 -11.79
CA LYS A 333 3.86 -31.91 -12.50
C LYS A 333 2.57 -31.17 -12.79
N ARG A 334 1.80 -31.73 -13.72
CA ARG A 334 0.38 -31.43 -13.89
C ARG A 334 -0.45 -32.57 -13.28
N THR A 335 -1.61 -32.27 -12.76
CA THR A 335 -2.57 -33.25 -12.26
C THR A 335 -3.95 -32.87 -12.75
N GLU A 336 -4.71 -33.83 -13.26
CA GLU A 336 -6.09 -33.62 -13.70
C GLU A 336 -6.95 -33.10 -12.54
N LEU A 337 -7.79 -32.13 -12.82
CA LEU A 337 -8.66 -31.53 -11.80
C LEU A 337 -9.69 -32.51 -11.22
N ASP A 338 -10.08 -33.51 -12.00
CA ASP A 338 -11.00 -34.58 -11.57
C ASP A 338 -10.43 -35.45 -10.45
N GLU A 339 -9.12 -35.50 -10.28
CA GLU A 339 -8.51 -36.16 -9.12
C GLU A 339 -8.74 -35.42 -7.79
N TYR A 340 -9.18 -34.15 -7.84
CA TYR A 340 -9.44 -33.31 -6.67
C TYR A 340 -10.93 -33.28 -6.37
N ARG A 341 -11.40 -34.26 -5.59
CA ARG A 341 -12.80 -34.29 -5.16
C ARG A 341 -13.20 -33.00 -4.45
N VAL A 342 -14.35 -32.49 -4.76
CA VAL A 342 -14.97 -31.39 -4.01
C VAL A 342 -15.39 -31.89 -2.64
N GLN A 343 -15.02 -31.20 -1.58
CA GLN A 343 -15.30 -31.52 -0.19
C GLN A 343 -15.69 -30.25 0.58
N ASN A 344 -16.19 -30.40 1.79
CA ASN A 344 -16.50 -29.24 2.61
C ASN A 344 -15.20 -28.49 3.00
N ARG A 345 -15.23 -27.16 2.98
CA ARG A 345 -14.11 -26.32 3.43
C ARG A 345 -13.74 -26.59 4.89
N GLY A 346 -12.54 -26.23 5.30
CA GLY A 346 -12.08 -26.33 6.68
C GLY A 346 -11.65 -27.75 7.10
N GLY A 347 -11.51 -28.68 6.12
CA GLY A 347 -10.86 -29.98 6.32
C GLY A 347 -9.33 -29.89 6.24
N LYS A 348 -8.62 -31.02 6.46
CA LYS A 348 -7.18 -31.16 6.20
C LYS A 348 -6.85 -31.32 4.71
N GLY A 349 -7.85 -31.64 3.88
CA GLY A 349 -7.67 -31.88 2.46
C GLY A 349 -7.08 -33.24 2.12
N VAL A 350 -6.44 -33.30 0.94
CA VAL A 350 -5.82 -34.52 0.37
C VAL A 350 -4.39 -34.19 -0.07
N ILE A 351 -3.55 -35.21 -0.16
CA ILE A 351 -2.18 -35.03 -0.68
C ILE A 351 -2.27 -34.68 -2.16
N THR A 352 -1.68 -33.57 -2.55
CA THR A 352 -1.52 -33.13 -3.94
C THR A 352 -0.11 -33.36 -4.46
N TYR A 353 0.89 -33.38 -3.59
CA TYR A 353 2.29 -33.56 -3.97
C TYR A 353 3.04 -34.35 -2.89
N LYS A 354 3.86 -35.32 -3.31
CA LYS A 354 4.74 -36.04 -2.40
C LYS A 354 6.02 -35.27 -2.18
N ILE A 355 6.08 -34.54 -1.08
CA ILE A 355 7.27 -33.79 -0.67
C ILE A 355 8.37 -34.75 -0.21
N THR A 356 9.59 -34.53 -0.67
CA THR A 356 10.79 -35.27 -0.30
C THR A 356 11.97 -34.31 -0.16
N PRO A 357 13.08 -34.68 0.53
CA PRO A 357 14.27 -33.85 0.59
C PRO A 357 14.82 -33.49 -0.81
N LYS A 358 14.61 -34.37 -1.80
CA LYS A 358 15.03 -34.13 -3.20
C LYS A 358 14.20 -33.04 -3.88
N THR A 359 12.90 -33.05 -3.70
CA THR A 359 12.00 -32.09 -4.35
C THR A 359 11.96 -30.75 -3.65
N GLY A 360 12.15 -30.74 -2.34
CA GLY A 360 11.85 -29.59 -1.51
C GLY A 360 10.35 -29.35 -1.40
N CYS A 361 9.96 -28.25 -0.78
CA CYS A 361 8.57 -27.84 -0.56
C CYS A 361 7.94 -27.28 -1.83
N LEU A 362 6.60 -27.27 -1.90
CA LEU A 362 5.88 -26.55 -2.94
C LEU A 362 6.07 -25.04 -2.77
N VAL A 363 6.24 -24.34 -3.90
CA VAL A 363 6.38 -22.87 -3.94
C VAL A 363 5.26 -22.19 -4.71
N GLY A 364 4.56 -22.94 -5.57
CA GLY A 364 3.45 -22.35 -6.30
C GLY A 364 2.62 -23.35 -7.05
N ILE A 365 1.41 -22.92 -7.37
CA ILE A 365 0.45 -23.64 -8.20
C ILE A 365 -0.15 -22.71 -9.23
N ARG A 366 -0.59 -23.25 -10.37
CA ARG A 366 -1.40 -22.56 -11.38
C ARG A 366 -2.38 -23.52 -12.02
N ILE A 367 -3.53 -23.01 -12.39
CA ILE A 367 -4.40 -23.71 -13.34
C ILE A 367 -3.87 -23.39 -14.74
N ALA A 368 -3.64 -24.42 -15.54
CA ALA A 368 -3.06 -24.27 -16.85
C ALA A 368 -3.62 -25.30 -17.85
N THR A 369 -3.72 -24.87 -19.09
CA THR A 369 -4.09 -25.68 -20.23
C THR A 369 -2.83 -26.13 -21.01
N GLU A 370 -2.97 -27.05 -21.94
CA GLU A 370 -1.82 -27.52 -22.76
C GLU A 370 -1.26 -26.45 -23.70
N GLU A 371 -2.05 -25.44 -24.01
CA GLU A 371 -1.66 -24.35 -24.89
C GLU A 371 -0.85 -23.26 -24.18
N ASP A 372 -0.92 -23.23 -22.85
CA ASP A 372 -0.20 -22.25 -22.04
C ASP A 372 1.31 -22.51 -22.02
N ASP A 373 2.04 -21.45 -21.71
CA ASP A 373 3.44 -21.53 -21.33
C ASP A 373 3.56 -21.22 -19.82
N VAL A 374 4.54 -21.84 -19.18
CA VAL A 374 4.85 -21.56 -17.77
C VAL A 374 6.26 -20.96 -17.67
N MET A 375 6.39 -19.93 -16.84
CA MET A 375 7.67 -19.36 -16.45
C MET A 375 8.01 -19.76 -15.02
N LEU A 376 9.21 -20.30 -14.82
CA LEU A 376 9.79 -20.58 -13.52
C LEU A 376 10.90 -19.57 -13.24
N ILE A 377 10.91 -19.02 -12.05
CA ILE A 377 11.84 -17.97 -11.65
C ILE A 377 12.55 -18.40 -10.38
N THR A 378 13.89 -18.32 -10.38
CA THR A 378 14.71 -18.63 -9.20
C THR A 378 15.05 -17.38 -8.41
N ASP A 379 15.45 -17.56 -7.15
CA ASP A 379 16.00 -16.53 -6.26
C ASP A 379 17.27 -15.88 -6.82
N THR A 380 18.01 -16.60 -7.67
CA THR A 380 19.20 -16.08 -8.40
C THR A 380 18.83 -15.30 -9.66
N GLY A 381 17.53 -15.05 -9.92
CA GLY A 381 17.08 -14.32 -11.12
C GLY A 381 17.08 -15.11 -12.42
N THR A 382 17.37 -16.40 -12.37
CA THR A 382 17.31 -17.27 -13.57
C THR A 382 15.85 -17.55 -13.92
N ILE A 383 15.48 -17.35 -15.19
CA ILE A 383 14.12 -17.56 -15.70
C ILE A 383 14.16 -18.64 -16.78
N ILE A 384 13.27 -19.62 -16.68
CA ILE A 384 13.03 -20.61 -17.74
C ILE A 384 11.57 -20.52 -18.18
N ARG A 385 11.32 -20.63 -19.48
CA ARG A 385 9.99 -20.74 -20.09
C ARG A 385 9.82 -22.13 -20.68
N LEU A 386 8.77 -22.81 -20.27
CA LEU A 386 8.42 -24.15 -20.71
C LEU A 386 6.99 -24.15 -21.25
N LYS A 387 6.71 -25.02 -22.20
CA LYS A 387 5.31 -25.28 -22.61
C LYS A 387 4.66 -26.17 -21.56
N VAL A 388 3.45 -25.84 -21.14
CA VAL A 388 2.70 -26.63 -20.18
C VAL A 388 2.50 -28.08 -20.68
N LYS A 389 2.27 -28.28 -21.99
CA LYS A 389 2.14 -29.61 -22.60
C LYS A 389 3.37 -30.51 -22.42
N ASP A 390 4.57 -29.92 -22.25
CA ASP A 390 5.81 -30.69 -22.04
C ASP A 390 5.97 -31.13 -20.57
N VAL A 391 5.11 -30.66 -19.66
CA VAL A 391 5.06 -31.07 -18.27
C VAL A 391 4.20 -32.32 -18.14
N SER A 392 4.73 -33.38 -17.55
CA SER A 392 4.03 -34.66 -17.38
C SER A 392 2.76 -34.52 -16.55
N VAL A 393 1.68 -35.15 -17.00
CA VAL A 393 0.46 -35.35 -16.24
C VAL A 393 0.64 -36.56 -15.32
N LEU A 394 0.54 -36.36 -14.03
CA LEU A 394 0.82 -37.40 -13.01
C LEU A 394 -0.21 -37.30 -11.89
N GLY A 395 -0.46 -38.44 -11.25
CA GLY A 395 -1.40 -38.51 -10.12
C GLY A 395 -0.95 -37.68 -8.92
N ARG A 396 -1.93 -37.33 -8.05
CA ARG A 396 -1.76 -36.40 -6.91
C ARG A 396 -0.59 -36.75 -5.99
N SER A 397 -0.43 -38.01 -5.57
CA SER A 397 0.55 -38.45 -4.57
C SER A 397 1.95 -38.71 -5.13
N THR A 398 2.29 -38.17 -6.29
CA THR A 398 3.60 -38.32 -6.92
C THR A 398 4.52 -37.12 -6.63
N GLN A 399 5.83 -37.29 -6.82
CA GLN A 399 6.84 -36.25 -6.60
C GLN A 399 7.20 -35.43 -7.86
N GLY A 400 6.48 -35.65 -8.98
CA GLY A 400 6.72 -34.92 -10.21
C GLY A 400 8.03 -35.31 -10.93
N VAL A 401 8.39 -34.51 -11.93
CA VAL A 401 9.60 -34.61 -12.74
C VAL A 401 10.42 -33.33 -12.65
N THR A 402 11.71 -33.39 -12.99
CA THR A 402 12.56 -32.21 -13.05
C THR A 402 12.14 -31.34 -14.22
N LEU A 403 11.70 -30.12 -13.94
CA LEU A 403 11.37 -29.12 -14.95
C LEU A 403 12.52 -28.12 -15.13
N MET A 404 13.20 -27.79 -14.05
CA MET A 404 14.33 -26.87 -14.05
C MET A 404 15.45 -27.45 -13.17
N ARG A 405 16.67 -27.43 -13.68
CA ARG A 405 17.86 -27.70 -12.85
C ARG A 405 18.32 -26.38 -12.25
N THR A 406 18.28 -26.27 -10.95
CA THR A 406 18.81 -25.12 -10.22
C THR A 406 20.31 -25.31 -10.00
N ASN A 407 21.11 -24.35 -10.46
CA ASN A 407 22.57 -24.37 -10.26
C ASN A 407 22.90 -23.77 -8.88
N ASP A 408 23.97 -24.24 -8.26
CA ASP A 408 24.57 -23.65 -7.03
C ASP A 408 23.64 -23.41 -5.85
N GLY A 409 22.65 -24.28 -5.64
CA GLY A 409 21.73 -24.18 -4.52
C GLY A 409 20.61 -23.14 -4.68
N GLY A 410 20.46 -22.55 -5.87
CA GLY A 410 19.33 -21.65 -6.17
C GLY A 410 17.99 -22.38 -6.06
N LYS A 411 16.96 -21.67 -5.64
CA LYS A 411 15.60 -22.20 -5.45
C LYS A 411 14.61 -21.49 -6.37
N VAL A 412 13.64 -22.24 -6.88
CA VAL A 412 12.48 -21.64 -7.55
C VAL A 412 11.66 -20.89 -6.50
N VAL A 413 11.31 -19.65 -6.78
CA VAL A 413 10.57 -18.77 -5.85
C VAL A 413 9.26 -18.27 -6.43
N SER A 414 9.07 -18.34 -7.75
CA SER A 414 7.82 -17.90 -8.39
C SER A 414 7.53 -18.71 -9.66
N ILE A 415 6.23 -18.84 -9.94
CA ILE A 415 5.71 -19.43 -11.17
C ILE A 415 4.62 -18.51 -11.76
N GLU A 416 4.63 -18.35 -13.07
CA GLU A 416 3.57 -17.64 -13.79
C GLU A 416 3.20 -18.39 -15.06
N THR A 417 1.90 -18.38 -15.38
CA THR A 417 1.41 -18.92 -16.65
C THR A 417 1.18 -17.80 -17.65
N LEU A 418 1.51 -18.04 -18.90
CA LEU A 418 1.26 -17.16 -20.02
C LEU A 418 0.27 -17.87 -20.95
N THR A 419 -0.94 -17.33 -21.04
CA THR A 419 -1.94 -17.83 -21.97
C THR A 419 -1.65 -17.32 -23.38
N PRO A 420 -1.98 -18.08 -24.44
CA PRO A 420 -1.82 -17.62 -25.83
C PRO A 420 -2.58 -16.33 -26.12
N ASP A 421 -3.69 -16.08 -25.45
CA ASP A 421 -4.47 -14.86 -25.60
C ASP A 421 -3.73 -13.61 -25.11
N THR A 422 -2.81 -13.74 -24.17
CA THR A 422 -1.89 -12.66 -23.78
C THR A 422 -0.88 -12.32 -24.87
N VAL A 423 -0.73 -13.21 -25.89
CA VAL A 423 0.21 -13.10 -27.00
C VAL A 423 -0.48 -12.95 -28.34
N SER A 424 -1.78 -13.24 -28.44
CA SER A 424 -2.52 -13.49 -29.71
C SER A 424 -3.52 -12.39 -30.10
N TYR A 425 -3.63 -11.26 -29.41
CA TYR A 425 -4.47 -10.15 -29.88
C TYR A 425 -3.89 -9.36 -31.08
N THR A 426 -3.07 -10.01 -31.92
CA THR A 426 -2.54 -9.41 -33.17
C THR A 426 -3.21 -9.92 -34.45
N HIS A 427 -4.34 -10.61 -34.38
CA HIS A 427 -5.11 -11.00 -35.55
C HIS A 427 -6.53 -10.46 -35.54
N LEU A 428 -6.69 -9.15 -35.46
CA LEU A 428 -7.84 -8.48 -36.08
C LEU A 428 -7.40 -8.11 -37.50
N THR A 429 -7.75 -8.99 -38.45
CA THR A 429 -7.74 -8.68 -39.87
C THR A 429 -8.62 -7.46 -40.12
N LEU A 430 -7.98 -6.38 -40.56
CA LEU A 430 -8.70 -5.27 -41.18
C LEU A 430 -9.51 -5.82 -42.36
N PRO A 431 -10.78 -5.44 -42.51
CA PRO A 431 -11.52 -5.79 -43.71
C PRO A 431 -10.87 -5.10 -44.92
N THR A 432 -10.40 -5.89 -45.82
CA THR A 432 -9.96 -5.45 -47.17
C THR A 432 -11.11 -4.73 -47.84
N LYS A 433 -10.91 -3.50 -48.20
CA LYS A 433 -11.46 -2.85 -49.38
C LYS A 433 -10.34 -2.42 -50.27
#